data_629af623ee2340da4e8a63349b32be77
#
_entry.id   629af623ee2340da4e8a63349b32be77
#
_cell.length_a   1.000
_cell.length_b   1.000
_cell.length_c   1.000
_cell.angle_alpha   90.00
_cell.angle_beta   90.00
_cell.angle_gamma   90.00
#
_symmetry.space_group_name_H-M   'P 1'
#
loop_
_entity.id
_entity.type
_entity.pdbx_description
1 polymer ?
#
loop_
_entity_poly.entity_id
_entity_poly.type
_entity_poly.pdbx_seq_one_letter_code
_entity_poly.pdbx_strand_id
1 'polypeptide(L)' 'MTDDSIYKKYNLSIDGKKTFVYALKNLTLEEAKKELKDRFKDSKVTGIKSE' A
#
# COMPACT_ATOMS: atom_id res chain seq x y z
N MET A 1 18.28 -1.34 -12.57
CA MET A 1 17.08 -2.02 -12.82
C MET A 1 16.09 -1.83 -11.72
N THR A 2 14.95 -1.47 -12.05
CA THR A 2 13.93 -1.18 -11.07
C THR A 2 13.03 -2.40 -10.87
N ASP A 3 12.34 -2.41 -9.74
CA ASP A 3 11.40 -3.47 -9.44
C ASP A 3 9.99 -3.13 -9.85
N ASP A 4 9.85 -2.17 -10.74
CA ASP A 4 8.53 -1.73 -11.16
C ASP A 4 7.73 -2.83 -11.81
N SER A 5 8.41 -3.85 -12.31
CA SER A 5 7.71 -4.95 -12.97
C SER A 5 7.01 -5.87 -11.97
N ILE A 6 7.42 -5.86 -10.71
CA ILE A 6 6.80 -6.73 -9.72
C ILE A 6 6.15 -5.97 -8.57
N TYR A 7 6.45 -4.69 -8.41
CA TYR A 7 5.88 -3.88 -7.35
C TYR A 7 5.06 -2.75 -7.92
N LYS A 8 4.08 -2.33 -7.15
CA LYS A 8 3.19 -1.25 -7.54
C LYS A 8 3.12 -0.26 -6.39
N LYS A 9 3.10 1.01 -6.73
CA LYS A 9 3.06 2.07 -5.74
C LYS A 9 1.62 2.30 -5.28
N TYR A 10 1.46 2.37 -3.98
CA TYR A 10 0.16 2.68 -3.37
C TYR A 10 0.29 3.91 -2.52
N ASN A 11 -0.69 4.79 -2.63
CA ASN A 11 -0.76 5.98 -1.81
C ASN A 11 -1.73 5.74 -0.68
N LEU A 12 -1.36 6.16 0.51
CA LEU A 12 -2.20 5.98 1.68
C LEU A 12 -1.82 7.00 2.73
N SER A 13 -2.60 7.03 3.80
CA SER A 13 -2.31 7.87 4.94
C SER A 13 -2.12 6.99 6.16
N ILE A 14 -1.07 7.25 6.91
CA ILE A 14 -0.80 6.55 8.15
C ILE A 14 -0.85 7.56 9.27
N ASP A 15 -1.80 7.37 10.20
CA ASP A 15 -2.01 8.27 11.32
C ASP A 15 -2.19 9.71 10.85
N GLY A 16 -2.88 9.87 9.72
CA GLY A 16 -3.17 11.19 9.19
C GLY A 16 -2.09 11.78 8.32
N LYS A 17 -0.99 11.09 8.12
CA LYS A 17 0.09 11.57 7.29
C LYS A 17 0.09 10.86 5.95
N LYS A 18 0.10 11.62 4.88
CA LYS A 18 0.15 11.04 3.54
C LYS A 18 1.51 10.41 3.28
N THR A 19 1.49 9.22 2.77
CA THR A 19 2.72 8.53 2.44
C THR A 19 2.45 7.55 1.30
N PHE A 20 3.45 6.81 0.92
CA PHE A 20 3.29 5.78 -0.10
C PHE A 20 4.09 4.56 0.28
N VAL A 21 3.68 3.43 -0.27
CA VAL A 21 4.38 2.18 -0.05
C VAL A 21 4.31 1.38 -1.34
N TYR A 22 5.11 0.33 -1.40
CA TYR A 22 5.10 -0.57 -2.53
C TYR A 22 4.56 -1.93 -2.08
N ALA A 23 3.77 -2.53 -2.94
CA ALA A 23 3.24 -3.87 -2.70
C ALA A 23 3.29 -4.63 -4.02
N LEU A 24 3.11 -5.92 -3.94
CA LEU A 24 3.17 -6.76 -5.12
C LEU A 24 2.12 -6.33 -6.13
N LYS A 25 2.54 -6.27 -7.37
CA LYS A 25 1.71 -5.78 -8.46
C LYS A 25 0.55 -6.71 -8.78
N ASN A 26 0.74 -8.00 -8.58
CA ASN A 26 -0.29 -8.98 -8.92
C ASN A 26 -1.39 -9.12 -7.89
N LEU A 27 -1.34 -8.34 -6.81
CA LEU A 27 -2.41 -8.33 -5.84
C LEU A 27 -3.55 -7.45 -6.34
N THR A 28 -4.77 -7.87 -6.04
CA THR A 28 -5.90 -7.00 -6.30
C THR A 28 -5.88 -5.85 -5.31
N LEU A 29 -6.68 -4.81 -5.58
CA LEU A 29 -6.74 -3.68 -4.68
C LEU A 29 -7.17 -4.10 -3.28
N GLU A 30 -8.14 -5.00 -3.20
CA GLU A 30 -8.61 -5.45 -1.90
C GLU A 30 -7.57 -6.25 -1.16
N GLU A 31 -6.83 -7.08 -1.88
CA GLU A 31 -5.76 -7.85 -1.25
C GLU A 31 -4.65 -6.92 -0.79
N ALA A 32 -4.33 -5.92 -1.59
CA ALA A 32 -3.30 -4.97 -1.20
C ALA A 32 -3.71 -4.17 0.02
N LYS A 33 -4.97 -3.75 0.08
CA LYS A 33 -5.47 -3.04 1.26
C LYS A 33 -5.33 -3.88 2.50
N LYS A 34 -5.71 -5.14 2.40
CA LYS A 34 -5.64 -6.04 3.54
C LYS A 34 -4.20 -6.24 3.99
N GLU A 35 -3.31 -6.43 3.05
CA GLU A 35 -1.92 -6.63 3.39
C GLU A 35 -1.30 -5.39 4.01
N LEU A 36 -1.59 -4.22 3.47
CA LEU A 36 -1.04 -3.00 4.01
C LEU A 36 -1.58 -2.70 5.39
N LYS A 37 -2.85 -2.97 5.62
CA LYS A 37 -3.41 -2.78 6.95
C LYS A 37 -2.78 -3.73 7.95
N ASP A 38 -2.49 -4.95 7.52
CA ASP A 38 -1.84 -5.90 8.40
C ASP A 38 -0.39 -5.51 8.67
N ARG A 39 0.29 -4.99 7.66
CA ARG A 39 1.67 -4.55 7.80
C ARG A 39 1.79 -3.41 8.79
N PHE A 40 0.83 -2.51 8.78
CA PHE A 40 0.81 -1.35 9.67
C PHE A 40 -0.32 -1.45 10.68
N LYS A 41 -0.50 -2.63 11.25
CA LYS A 41 -1.64 -2.85 12.12
C LYS A 41 -1.62 -2.00 13.38
N ASP A 42 -0.45 -1.54 13.77
CA ASP A 42 -0.32 -0.68 14.95
C ASP A 42 -0.61 0.77 14.63
N SER A 43 -0.91 1.07 13.37
CA SER A 43 -1.18 2.43 12.95
C SER A 43 -2.53 2.47 12.25
N LYS A 44 -3.07 3.66 12.13
CA LYS A 44 -4.33 3.83 11.45
C LYS A 44 -4.05 4.14 9.98
N VAL A 45 -4.39 3.20 9.11
CA VAL A 45 -4.15 3.34 7.69
C VAL A 45 -5.46 3.64 6.98
N THR A 46 -5.49 4.71 6.20
CA THR A 46 -6.69 5.12 5.48
C THR A 46 -6.32 5.59 4.08
N GLY A 47 -7.32 5.67 3.22
CA GLY A 47 -7.17 6.26 1.89
C GLY A 47 -6.23 5.50 0.98
N ILE A 48 -6.23 4.18 1.06
CA ILE A 48 -5.35 3.37 0.23
C ILE A 48 -5.81 3.43 -1.22
N LYS A 49 -4.92 3.84 -2.09
CA LYS A 49 -5.21 3.93 -3.52
C LYS A 49 -4.01 3.46 -4.31
N SER A 50 -4.26 2.78 -5.40
CA SER A 50 -3.19 2.44 -6.32
C SER A 50 -2.91 3.64 -7.21
N GLU A 51 -1.67 3.79 -7.56
CA GLU A 51 -1.26 4.88 -8.42
C GLU A 51 -1.39 4.53 -9.88
#